data_d56a628db8f1693edca25fc62368339b
#
_entry.id   d56a628db8f1693edca25fc62368339b
#
_cell.length_a   1.000
_cell.length_b   1.000
_cell.length_c   1.000
_cell.angle_alpha   90.00
_cell.angle_beta   90.00
_cell.angle_gamma   90.00
#
_symmetry.space_group_name_H-M   'P 1'
#
loop_
_entity.id
_entity.type
_entity.pdbx_description
1 polymer ?
#
loop_
_entity_poly.entity_id
_entity_poly.type
_entity_poly.pdbx_seq_one_letter_code
_entity_poly.pdbx_strand_id
1 'polypeptide(L)'
;MTTRIGFLACADTLPPPEGVADERRGDAFEHDLETAALRPAFAAAGLELVEIDWRAPLGEFEGMALVLLGTAWDYQDHPDEFLDKLEALAGMGVDVCNPPEVVRWNADKRYLRELEQRGVTTVPTLWLDDLDTAGVLGAMDGFGCDRIVVKRQVGAGGLGQHSFSRAQLPAQGWRMGRPCMAQPFLPSVVEEGEYTFLFIDGAFSHGVLKRAAEGEYRIQSLYGGYECDFEPDTADLAKAQSVVASLPFDRPLYCRIDMARLPSGDLAVMEAEMIEPYLYPQQGPELGKRMAEAILGRLG
;
A
#
# COMPACT_ATOMS: atom_id res chain seq x y z
N MET A 1 26.49 -20.65 -4.82
CA MET A 1 26.17 -19.76 -3.68
C MET A 1 24.71 -19.41 -3.81
N THR A 2 23.96 -19.38 -2.70
CA THR A 2 22.55 -18.98 -2.69
C THR A 2 22.47 -17.47 -2.87
N THR A 3 21.59 -16.98 -3.74
CA THR A 3 21.39 -15.55 -3.99
C THR A 3 20.56 -14.95 -2.84
N ARG A 4 21.11 -13.94 -2.16
CA ARG A 4 20.47 -13.30 -1.02
C ARG A 4 19.54 -12.19 -1.46
N ILE A 5 18.30 -12.22 -0.96
CA ILE A 5 17.25 -11.24 -1.20
C ILE A 5 16.88 -10.62 0.13
N GLY A 6 17.10 -9.33 0.29
CA GLY A 6 16.68 -8.58 1.49
C GLY A 6 15.16 -8.36 1.48
N PHE A 7 14.54 -8.50 2.64
CA PHE A 7 13.16 -8.10 2.89
C PHE A 7 13.20 -6.99 3.94
N LEU A 8 13.02 -5.75 3.50
CA LEU A 8 13.07 -4.60 4.38
C LEU A 8 11.87 -4.60 5.31
N ALA A 9 12.12 -4.38 6.58
CA ALA A 9 11.11 -4.29 7.62
C ALA A 9 11.45 -3.14 8.56
N CYS A 10 10.58 -2.75 9.46
CA CYS A 10 10.89 -1.87 10.57
C CYS A 10 10.98 -2.64 11.89
N ALA A 11 11.54 -2.02 12.92
CA ALA A 11 11.69 -2.66 14.23
C ALA A 11 10.36 -3.17 14.80
N ASP A 12 9.25 -2.46 14.51
CA ASP A 12 7.92 -2.80 15.01
C ASP A 12 7.25 -3.96 14.24
N THR A 13 7.84 -4.43 13.13
CA THR A 13 7.34 -5.57 12.35
C THR A 13 8.25 -6.79 12.44
N LEU A 14 9.56 -6.60 12.64
CA LEU A 14 10.52 -7.70 12.77
C LEU A 14 10.22 -8.56 14.01
N PRO A 15 10.29 -9.90 13.89
CA PRO A 15 10.16 -10.78 15.03
C PRO A 15 11.19 -10.47 16.12
N PRO A 16 10.78 -10.45 17.41
CA PRO A 16 11.73 -10.25 18.50
C PRO A 16 12.71 -11.42 18.59
N PRO A 17 13.90 -11.22 19.19
CA PRO A 17 14.82 -12.30 19.47
C PRO A 17 14.18 -13.38 20.35
N GLU A 18 14.66 -14.61 20.25
CA GLU A 18 14.17 -15.72 21.05
C GLU A 18 14.20 -15.42 22.55
N GLY A 19 13.06 -15.64 23.23
CA GLY A 19 12.89 -15.38 24.67
C GLY A 19 12.56 -13.94 25.03
N VAL A 20 12.42 -13.04 24.05
CA VAL A 20 11.93 -11.67 24.25
C VAL A 20 10.43 -11.63 24.00
N ALA A 21 9.68 -10.90 24.85
CA ALA A 21 8.25 -10.73 24.65
C ALA A 21 7.95 -10.04 23.31
N ASP A 22 6.91 -10.48 22.63
CA ASP A 22 6.44 -9.83 21.39
C ASP A 22 5.59 -8.61 21.75
N GLU A 23 6.16 -7.45 21.54
CA GLU A 23 5.53 -6.13 21.75
C GLU A 23 5.34 -5.38 20.42
N ARG A 24 5.40 -6.11 19.30
CA ARG A 24 5.22 -5.51 17.97
C ARG A 24 3.83 -4.89 17.82
N ARG A 25 3.70 -4.08 16.77
CA ARG A 25 2.42 -3.49 16.37
C ARG A 25 1.36 -4.57 16.11
N GLY A 26 0.08 -4.22 16.28
CA GLY A 26 -1.02 -5.20 16.22
C GLY A 26 -1.22 -5.90 14.87
N ASP A 27 -0.67 -5.34 13.79
CA ASP A 27 -0.70 -5.89 12.43
C ASP A 27 0.64 -6.54 12.02
N ALA A 28 1.61 -6.70 12.91
CA ALA A 28 2.89 -7.37 12.61
C ALA A 28 2.73 -8.84 12.16
N PHE A 29 1.60 -9.47 12.46
CA PHE A 29 1.30 -10.81 11.96
C PHE A 29 1.24 -10.87 10.41
N GLU A 30 0.94 -9.76 9.74
CA GLU A 30 0.96 -9.66 8.28
C GLU A 30 2.38 -9.84 7.73
N HIS A 31 3.41 -9.30 8.42
CA HIS A 31 4.81 -9.57 8.13
C HIS A 31 5.13 -11.07 8.23
N ASP A 32 4.68 -11.72 9.30
CA ASP A 32 4.94 -13.14 9.52
C ASP A 32 4.28 -14.01 8.43
N LEU A 33 3.04 -13.68 8.04
CA LEU A 33 2.32 -14.38 6.97
C LEU A 33 3.01 -14.21 5.60
N GLU A 34 3.47 -13.00 5.31
CA GLU A 34 4.13 -12.69 4.03
C GLU A 34 5.47 -13.40 3.92
N THR A 35 6.33 -13.27 4.93
CA THR A 35 7.63 -13.94 4.94
C THR A 35 7.51 -15.48 4.96
N ALA A 36 6.49 -16.03 5.67
CA ALA A 36 6.19 -17.45 5.66
C ALA A 36 5.77 -17.97 4.27
N ALA A 37 5.07 -17.16 3.47
CA ALA A 37 4.71 -17.53 2.10
C ALA A 37 5.88 -17.41 1.12
N LEU A 38 6.75 -16.39 1.27
CA LEU A 38 7.88 -16.15 0.39
C LEU A 38 9.02 -17.14 0.63
N ARG A 39 9.38 -17.42 1.87
CA ARG A 39 10.57 -18.18 2.26
C ARG A 39 10.69 -19.56 1.58
N PRO A 40 9.66 -20.44 1.62
CA PRO A 40 9.79 -21.77 0.98
C PRO A 40 9.88 -21.68 -0.54
N ALA A 41 9.19 -20.73 -1.18
CA ALA A 41 9.25 -20.55 -2.62
C ALA A 41 10.63 -20.02 -3.08
N PHE A 42 11.18 -19.07 -2.31
CA PHE A 42 12.53 -18.54 -2.57
C PHE A 42 13.57 -19.66 -2.40
N ALA A 43 13.51 -20.42 -1.33
CA ALA A 43 14.43 -21.55 -1.12
C ALA A 43 14.37 -22.56 -2.26
N ALA A 44 13.17 -22.90 -2.75
CA ALA A 44 13.01 -23.79 -3.91
C ALA A 44 13.59 -23.21 -5.20
N ALA A 45 13.66 -21.88 -5.33
CA ALA A 45 14.25 -21.15 -6.45
C ALA A 45 15.76 -20.86 -6.30
N GLY A 46 16.40 -21.33 -5.21
CA GLY A 46 17.81 -21.05 -4.93
C GLY A 46 18.08 -19.63 -4.39
N LEU A 47 17.04 -18.96 -3.90
CA LEU A 47 17.09 -17.65 -3.25
C LEU A 47 17.03 -17.82 -1.72
N GLU A 48 17.64 -16.89 -1.00
CA GLU A 48 17.58 -16.80 0.46
C GLU A 48 16.91 -15.50 0.86
N LEU A 49 15.76 -15.57 1.56
CA LEU A 49 15.07 -14.42 2.10
C LEU A 49 15.72 -14.00 3.42
N VAL A 50 16.22 -12.77 3.49
CA VAL A 50 16.87 -12.17 4.65
C VAL A 50 16.05 -11.00 5.15
N GLU A 51 15.35 -11.17 6.26
CA GLU A 51 14.62 -10.09 6.91
C GLU A 51 15.61 -9.13 7.57
N ILE A 52 15.47 -7.82 7.34
CA ILE A 52 16.43 -6.82 7.80
C ILE A 52 15.72 -5.49 8.06
N ASP A 53 16.08 -4.85 9.18
CA ASP A 53 15.64 -3.49 9.45
C ASP A 53 16.18 -2.54 8.37
N TRP A 54 15.30 -1.76 7.74
CA TRP A 54 15.71 -0.83 6.71
C TRP A 54 16.71 0.23 7.22
N ARG A 55 16.75 0.48 8.55
CA ARG A 55 17.73 1.37 9.19
C ARG A 55 19.07 0.72 9.49
N ALA A 56 19.21 -0.59 9.31
CA ALA A 56 20.47 -1.29 9.54
C ALA A 56 21.63 -0.63 8.78
N PRO A 57 22.85 -0.68 9.29
CA PRO A 57 24.04 -0.15 8.61
C PRO A 57 24.19 -0.71 7.20
N LEU A 58 24.65 0.10 6.23
CA LEU A 58 24.80 -0.32 4.83
C LEU A 58 25.64 -1.59 4.66
N GLY A 59 26.62 -1.83 5.52
CA GLY A 59 27.45 -3.03 5.50
C GLY A 59 26.68 -4.33 5.69
N GLU A 60 25.49 -4.30 6.31
CA GLU A 60 24.66 -5.50 6.48
C GLU A 60 23.96 -5.92 5.18
N PHE A 61 23.88 -5.02 4.21
CA PHE A 61 23.32 -5.28 2.88
C PHE A 61 24.37 -5.79 1.87
N GLU A 62 25.63 -5.87 2.25
CA GLU A 62 26.68 -6.40 1.37
C GLU A 62 26.37 -7.83 0.91
N GLY A 63 26.49 -8.05 -0.39
CA GLY A 63 26.22 -9.36 -1.01
C GLY A 63 24.74 -9.69 -1.20
N MET A 64 23.83 -8.77 -0.91
CA MET A 64 22.45 -8.88 -1.37
C MET A 64 22.36 -8.52 -2.85
N ALA A 65 21.68 -9.38 -3.63
CA ALA A 65 21.46 -9.14 -5.04
C ALA A 65 20.30 -8.14 -5.27
N LEU A 66 19.27 -8.25 -4.42
CA LEU A 66 18.06 -7.44 -4.50
C LEU A 66 17.50 -7.23 -3.09
N VAL A 67 16.79 -6.13 -2.89
CA VAL A 67 15.96 -5.88 -1.71
C VAL A 67 14.50 -5.61 -2.11
N LEU A 68 13.56 -6.22 -1.38
CA LEU A 68 12.13 -5.92 -1.39
C LEU A 68 11.83 -4.90 -0.31
N LEU A 69 10.92 -3.96 -0.53
CA LEU A 69 10.61 -2.93 0.47
C LEU A 69 9.79 -3.48 1.65
N GLY A 70 9.14 -4.62 1.46
CA GLY A 70 8.52 -5.46 2.48
C GLY A 70 7.58 -4.72 3.43
N THR A 71 7.88 -4.77 4.72
CA THR A 71 7.07 -4.19 5.80
C THR A 71 7.78 -3.05 6.53
N ALA A 72 8.45 -2.17 5.79
CA ALA A 72 9.09 -0.96 6.31
C ALA A 72 8.05 0.13 6.66
N TRP A 73 6.98 -0.23 7.37
CA TRP A 73 5.75 0.57 7.54
C TRP A 73 5.89 1.87 8.32
N ASP A 74 7.01 2.08 8.98
CA ASP A 74 7.33 3.34 9.67
C ASP A 74 8.02 4.38 8.77
N TYR A 75 8.30 4.05 7.49
CA TYR A 75 8.93 4.97 6.54
C TYR A 75 8.15 6.27 6.36
N GLN A 76 6.83 6.22 6.48
CA GLN A 76 5.94 7.37 6.32
C GLN A 76 6.19 8.49 7.35
N ASP A 77 6.79 8.16 8.49
CA ASP A 77 7.20 9.13 9.49
C ASP A 77 8.65 9.64 9.25
N HIS A 78 9.40 8.96 8.34
CA HIS A 78 10.78 9.24 7.98
C HIS A 78 11.03 9.12 6.46
N PRO A 79 10.20 9.75 5.60
CA PRO A 79 10.22 9.47 4.17
C PRO A 79 11.53 9.84 3.48
N ASP A 80 12.16 10.94 3.88
CA ASP A 80 13.44 11.38 3.31
C ASP A 80 14.58 10.42 3.70
N GLU A 81 14.64 9.99 4.98
CA GLU A 81 15.64 9.04 5.46
C GLU A 81 15.49 7.67 4.76
N PHE A 82 14.26 7.22 4.56
CA PHE A 82 13.99 5.98 3.83
C PHE A 82 14.46 6.07 2.39
N LEU A 83 14.14 7.16 1.71
CA LEU A 83 14.53 7.37 0.32
C LEU A 83 16.05 7.45 0.17
N ASP A 84 16.73 8.19 1.05
CA ASP A 84 18.21 8.28 1.09
C ASP A 84 18.83 6.88 1.27
N LYS A 85 18.24 6.02 2.14
CA LYS A 85 18.67 4.64 2.32
C LYS A 85 18.53 3.84 1.04
N LEU A 86 17.38 3.91 0.35
CA LEU A 86 17.16 3.18 -0.88
C LEU A 86 18.11 3.62 -2.00
N GLU A 87 18.38 4.92 -2.11
CA GLU A 87 19.36 5.47 -3.05
C GLU A 87 20.79 4.99 -2.73
N ALA A 88 21.15 4.93 -1.46
CA ALA A 88 22.45 4.41 -1.04
C ALA A 88 22.60 2.92 -1.37
N LEU A 89 21.55 2.09 -1.16
CA LEU A 89 21.54 0.67 -1.55
C LEU A 89 21.68 0.50 -3.06
N ALA A 90 20.93 1.26 -3.85
CA ALA A 90 21.07 1.27 -5.30
C ALA A 90 22.48 1.69 -5.74
N GLY A 91 23.08 2.68 -5.07
CA GLY A 91 24.47 3.13 -5.29
C GLY A 91 25.52 2.06 -4.99
N MET A 92 25.21 1.10 -4.12
CA MET A 92 26.06 -0.09 -3.85
C MET A 92 25.90 -1.20 -4.90
N GLY A 93 24.98 -1.05 -5.85
CA GLY A 93 24.67 -2.06 -6.86
C GLY A 93 23.67 -3.13 -6.39
N VAL A 94 22.96 -2.88 -5.28
CA VAL A 94 21.82 -3.70 -4.86
C VAL A 94 20.60 -3.30 -5.69
N ASP A 95 19.91 -4.25 -6.32
CA ASP A 95 18.65 -3.97 -7.02
C ASP A 95 17.55 -3.69 -5.99
N VAL A 96 16.97 -2.48 -6.03
CA VAL A 96 15.90 -2.05 -5.11
C VAL A 96 14.55 -2.20 -5.77
N CYS A 97 13.71 -3.05 -5.25
CA CYS A 97 12.39 -3.36 -5.81
C CYS A 97 11.24 -3.05 -4.81
N ASN A 98 10.43 -2.03 -5.12
CA ASN A 98 10.48 -1.18 -6.31
C ASN A 98 11.51 -0.05 -6.16
N PRO A 99 12.06 0.47 -7.28
CA PRO A 99 13.20 1.38 -7.25
C PRO A 99 12.87 2.76 -6.64
N PRO A 100 13.89 3.53 -6.19
CA PRO A 100 13.70 4.80 -5.49
C PRO A 100 12.83 5.82 -6.23
N GLU A 101 12.85 5.86 -7.57
CA GLU A 101 11.98 6.75 -8.35
C GLU A 101 10.50 6.39 -8.22
N VAL A 102 10.16 5.10 -8.11
CA VAL A 102 8.79 4.63 -7.85
C VAL A 102 8.37 5.04 -6.44
N VAL A 103 9.23 4.84 -5.46
CA VAL A 103 8.99 5.22 -4.06
C VAL A 103 8.73 6.72 -3.94
N ARG A 104 9.58 7.55 -4.55
CA ARG A 104 9.43 9.01 -4.53
C ARG A 104 8.10 9.48 -5.12
N TRP A 105 7.66 8.86 -6.21
CA TRP A 105 6.40 9.16 -6.86
C TRP A 105 5.20 8.66 -6.04
N ASN A 106 5.28 7.46 -5.48
CA ASN A 106 4.18 6.78 -4.82
C ASN A 106 3.96 7.23 -3.35
N ALA A 107 4.98 7.78 -2.68
CA ALA A 107 4.89 8.23 -1.30
C ALA A 107 3.86 9.35 -1.08
N ASP A 108 3.63 10.20 -2.07
CA ASP A 108 2.63 11.27 -2.02
C ASP A 108 1.42 10.89 -2.88
N LYS A 109 0.25 10.79 -2.26
CA LYS A 109 -1.00 10.38 -2.93
C LYS A 109 -1.43 11.30 -4.09
N ARG A 110 -0.75 12.43 -4.29
CA ARG A 110 -0.97 13.27 -5.48
C ARG A 110 -0.69 12.54 -6.80
N TYR A 111 -0.03 11.38 -6.78
CA TYR A 111 0.05 10.51 -7.95
C TYR A 111 -1.32 10.15 -8.52
N LEU A 112 -2.38 10.14 -7.72
CA LEU A 112 -3.76 9.91 -8.20
C LEU A 112 -4.20 10.97 -9.21
N ARG A 113 -3.75 12.23 -9.07
CA ARG A 113 -4.03 13.28 -10.06
C ARG A 113 -3.35 13.00 -11.40
N GLU A 114 -2.14 12.45 -11.35
CA GLU A 114 -1.43 12.07 -12.57
C GLU A 114 -2.09 10.88 -13.25
N LEU A 115 -2.54 9.88 -12.49
CA LEU A 115 -3.33 8.77 -13.02
C LEU A 115 -4.64 9.24 -13.65
N GLU A 116 -5.35 10.18 -13.02
CA GLU A 116 -6.56 10.78 -13.58
C GLU A 116 -6.27 11.50 -14.91
N GLN A 117 -5.18 12.26 -15.00
CA GLN A 117 -4.75 12.92 -16.25
C GLN A 117 -4.40 11.91 -17.35
N ARG A 118 -4.02 10.70 -16.99
CA ARG A 118 -3.77 9.58 -17.91
C ARG A 118 -5.03 8.78 -18.24
N GLY A 119 -6.21 9.26 -17.79
CA GLY A 119 -7.51 8.65 -18.09
C GLY A 119 -7.97 7.56 -17.13
N VAL A 120 -7.28 7.36 -16.02
CA VAL A 120 -7.71 6.44 -14.96
C VAL A 120 -8.87 7.06 -14.17
N THR A 121 -9.92 6.29 -13.93
CA THR A 121 -11.01 6.71 -13.04
C THR A 121 -10.55 6.62 -11.59
N THR A 122 -10.49 7.77 -10.90
CA THR A 122 -10.16 7.86 -9.48
C THR A 122 -11.36 8.31 -8.66
N VAL A 123 -11.35 8.09 -7.35
CA VAL A 123 -12.35 8.70 -6.46
C VAL A 123 -12.20 10.21 -6.51
N PRO A 124 -13.28 11.00 -6.72
CA PRO A 124 -13.22 12.45 -6.74
C PRO A 124 -12.49 13.00 -5.51
N THR A 125 -11.48 13.85 -5.73
CA THR A 125 -10.58 14.27 -4.65
C THR A 125 -10.31 15.77 -4.69
N LEU A 126 -10.46 16.43 -3.54
CA LEU A 126 -9.96 17.78 -3.29
C LEU A 126 -8.60 17.69 -2.61
N TRP A 127 -7.61 18.38 -3.17
CA TRP A 127 -6.24 18.44 -2.67
C TRP A 127 -6.02 19.76 -1.95
N LEU A 128 -5.60 19.70 -0.69
CA LEU A 128 -5.60 20.84 0.23
C LEU A 128 -4.27 20.87 1.00
N ASP A 129 -3.71 22.07 1.19
CA ASP A 129 -2.53 22.26 2.03
C ASP A 129 -2.87 22.10 3.52
N ASP A 130 -4.11 22.39 3.88
CA ASP A 130 -4.69 22.19 5.21
C ASP A 130 -6.23 22.23 5.10
N LEU A 131 -6.91 21.70 6.11
CA LEU A 131 -8.37 21.69 6.17
C LEU A 131 -8.85 22.01 7.58
N ASP A 132 -9.79 22.92 7.67
CA ASP A 132 -10.50 23.29 8.91
C ASP A 132 -11.98 22.93 8.83
N THR A 133 -12.73 23.25 9.90
CA THR A 133 -14.18 22.96 9.98
C THR A 133 -14.98 23.63 8.85
N ALA A 134 -14.62 24.85 8.45
CA ALA A 134 -15.31 25.55 7.36
C ALA A 134 -15.00 24.89 6.00
N GLY A 135 -13.75 24.48 5.81
CA GLY A 135 -13.31 23.74 4.63
C GLY A 135 -13.97 22.38 4.51
N VAL A 136 -14.24 21.68 5.63
CA VAL A 136 -15.01 20.42 5.65
C VAL A 136 -16.40 20.62 5.05
N LEU A 137 -17.12 21.68 5.46
CA LEU A 137 -18.43 22.01 4.90
C LEU A 137 -18.34 22.38 3.42
N GLY A 138 -17.34 23.21 3.06
CA GLY A 138 -17.09 23.58 1.66
C GLY A 138 -16.80 22.39 0.77
N ALA A 139 -16.06 21.39 1.28
CA ALA A 139 -15.81 20.15 0.55
C ALA A 139 -17.09 19.32 0.32
N MET A 140 -17.94 19.21 1.35
CA MET A 140 -19.25 18.54 1.22
C MET A 140 -20.15 19.25 0.21
N ASP A 141 -20.16 20.58 0.21
CA ASP A 141 -20.93 21.38 -0.77
C ASP A 141 -20.39 21.17 -2.20
N GLY A 142 -19.06 21.19 -2.34
CA GLY A 142 -18.41 20.98 -3.64
C GLY A 142 -18.64 19.60 -4.24
N PHE A 143 -18.69 18.57 -3.41
CA PHE A 143 -19.03 17.20 -3.85
C PHE A 143 -20.54 16.93 -3.94
N GLY A 144 -21.38 17.79 -3.38
CA GLY A 144 -22.83 17.57 -3.27
C GLY A 144 -23.18 16.37 -2.39
N CYS A 145 -22.43 16.15 -1.30
CA CYS A 145 -22.60 15.02 -0.39
C CYS A 145 -22.74 15.47 1.07
N ASP A 146 -23.23 14.57 1.93
CA ASP A 146 -23.43 14.84 3.37
C ASP A 146 -22.30 14.27 4.23
N ARG A 147 -21.37 13.51 3.65
CA ARG A 147 -20.27 12.89 4.38
C ARG A 147 -19.01 12.83 3.51
N ILE A 148 -17.87 13.17 4.11
CA ILE A 148 -16.55 13.07 3.48
C ILE A 148 -15.58 12.28 4.34
N VAL A 149 -14.51 11.80 3.69
CA VAL A 149 -13.32 11.25 4.33
C VAL A 149 -12.15 12.18 4.03
N VAL A 150 -11.37 12.51 5.07
CA VAL A 150 -10.17 13.33 4.98
C VAL A 150 -8.98 12.45 5.31
N LYS A 151 -7.97 12.44 4.44
CA LYS A 151 -6.76 11.61 4.57
C LYS A 151 -5.51 12.49 4.47
N ARG A 152 -4.41 12.05 5.03
CA ARG A 152 -3.07 12.65 4.76
C ARG A 152 -2.69 12.42 3.30
N GLN A 153 -1.95 13.36 2.69
CA GLN A 153 -1.36 13.14 1.36
C GLN A 153 -0.21 12.13 1.42
N VAL A 154 0.61 12.20 2.48
CA VAL A 154 1.63 11.19 2.80
C VAL A 154 1.16 10.41 4.03
N GLY A 155 1.10 9.10 3.94
CA GLY A 155 0.64 8.23 5.03
C GLY A 155 0.01 6.93 4.53
N ALA A 156 0.03 5.91 5.39
CA ALA A 156 -0.51 4.56 5.14
C ALA A 156 -1.38 4.09 6.32
N GLY A 157 -1.97 2.88 6.21
CA GLY A 157 -2.67 2.19 7.30
C GLY A 157 -3.90 2.91 7.87
N GLY A 158 -4.47 3.90 7.18
CA GLY A 158 -5.61 4.69 7.69
C GLY A 158 -5.27 5.61 8.87
N LEU A 159 -4.00 5.79 9.21
CA LEU A 159 -3.57 6.65 10.30
C LEU A 159 -3.86 8.13 10.00
N GLY A 160 -4.52 8.82 10.97
CA GLY A 160 -4.90 10.23 10.82
C GLY A 160 -5.98 10.44 9.76
N GLN A 161 -6.72 9.40 9.38
CA GLN A 161 -7.92 9.52 8.56
C GLN A 161 -9.10 9.93 9.43
N HIS A 162 -9.90 10.89 8.94
CA HIS A 162 -11.10 11.36 9.59
C HIS A 162 -12.31 11.20 8.69
N SER A 163 -13.46 10.87 9.26
CA SER A 163 -14.74 10.91 8.56
C SER A 163 -15.64 11.93 9.24
N PHE A 164 -16.17 12.88 8.47
CA PHE A 164 -17.08 13.91 8.93
C PHE A 164 -18.39 13.87 8.16
N SER A 165 -19.49 14.16 8.85
CA SER A 165 -20.80 14.31 8.23
C SER A 165 -21.41 15.68 8.61
N ARG A 166 -22.44 16.12 7.87
CA ARG A 166 -23.15 17.36 8.23
C ARG A 166 -23.77 17.28 9.62
N ALA A 167 -24.14 16.08 10.07
CA ALA A 167 -24.68 15.85 11.41
C ALA A 167 -23.58 15.79 12.49
N GLN A 168 -22.34 15.50 12.10
CA GLN A 168 -21.20 15.33 13.01
C GLN A 168 -19.96 16.00 12.42
N LEU A 169 -19.90 17.31 12.58
CA LEU A 169 -18.76 18.13 12.15
C LEU A 169 -17.59 18.01 13.14
N PRO A 170 -16.37 18.34 12.70
CA PRO A 170 -15.24 18.41 13.62
C PRO A 170 -15.48 19.50 14.70
N ALA A 171 -14.83 19.34 15.84
CA ALA A 171 -14.89 20.31 16.92
C ALA A 171 -14.46 21.72 16.45
N GLN A 172 -14.98 22.76 17.10
CA GLN A 172 -14.58 24.12 16.81
C GLN A 172 -13.06 24.30 16.98
N GLY A 173 -12.40 24.89 15.98
CA GLY A 173 -10.95 25.08 15.96
C GLY A 173 -10.16 23.86 15.48
N TRP A 174 -10.84 22.76 15.11
CA TRP A 174 -10.16 21.62 14.50
C TRP A 174 -9.48 22.02 13.18
N ARG A 175 -8.28 21.52 12.98
CA ARG A 175 -7.52 21.60 11.73
C ARG A 175 -6.78 20.29 11.47
N MET A 176 -6.62 19.93 10.21
CA MET A 176 -5.77 18.80 9.80
C MET A 176 -4.30 19.07 10.11
N GLY A 177 -3.86 20.34 10.00
CA GLY A 177 -2.52 20.81 10.34
C GLY A 177 -1.41 20.32 9.41
N ARG A 178 -1.79 19.79 8.23
CA ARG A 178 -0.87 19.26 7.22
C ARG A 178 -1.55 19.10 5.87
N PRO A 179 -0.78 18.92 4.77
CA PRO A 179 -1.33 18.59 3.47
C PRO A 179 -2.23 17.34 3.53
N CYS A 180 -3.43 17.47 2.97
CA CYS A 180 -4.46 16.45 3.03
C CYS A 180 -5.27 16.36 1.74
N MET A 181 -6.05 15.32 1.65
CA MET A 181 -7.02 15.09 0.59
C MET A 181 -8.40 14.85 1.21
N ALA A 182 -9.44 15.40 0.60
CA ALA A 182 -10.82 15.15 0.97
C ALA A 182 -11.54 14.44 -0.17
N GLN A 183 -12.30 13.41 0.15
CA GLN A 183 -13.06 12.59 -0.80
C GLN A 183 -14.50 12.43 -0.31
N PRO A 184 -15.51 12.29 -1.18
CA PRO A 184 -16.83 11.89 -0.75
C PRO A 184 -16.73 10.51 -0.06
N PHE A 185 -17.51 10.32 1.00
CA PHE A 185 -17.65 8.99 1.58
C PHE A 185 -18.40 8.09 0.61
N LEU A 186 -17.82 6.93 0.29
CA LEU A 186 -18.43 5.93 -0.58
C LEU A 186 -19.11 4.86 0.29
N PRO A 187 -20.46 4.78 0.31
CA PRO A 187 -21.17 3.73 1.04
C PRO A 187 -20.77 2.32 0.63
N SER A 188 -20.43 2.12 -0.64
CA SER A 188 -19.96 0.84 -1.21
C SER A 188 -18.76 0.25 -0.44
N VAL A 189 -17.87 1.07 0.12
CA VAL A 189 -16.74 0.57 0.93
C VAL A 189 -17.23 -0.20 2.16
N VAL A 190 -18.34 0.24 2.77
CA VAL A 190 -18.94 -0.44 3.93
C VAL A 190 -19.90 -1.56 3.49
N GLU A 191 -20.67 -1.34 2.44
CA GLU A 191 -21.71 -2.26 1.97
C GLU A 191 -21.14 -3.44 1.18
N GLU A 192 -20.19 -3.19 0.29
CA GLU A 192 -19.56 -4.18 -0.59
C GLU A 192 -18.15 -4.55 -0.13
N GLY A 193 -17.36 -3.56 0.27
CA GLY A 193 -15.95 -3.67 0.58
C GLY A 193 -15.06 -2.87 -0.37
N GLU A 194 -13.75 -2.96 -0.16
CA GLU A 194 -12.73 -2.43 -1.06
C GLU A 194 -12.13 -3.58 -1.87
N TYR A 195 -12.15 -3.41 -3.19
CA TYR A 195 -11.64 -4.38 -4.16
C TYR A 195 -10.15 -4.16 -4.37
N THR A 196 -9.36 -5.16 -4.05
CA THR A 196 -7.90 -5.13 -4.13
C THR A 196 -7.41 -6.07 -5.20
N PHE A 197 -6.52 -5.58 -6.07
CA PHE A 197 -5.94 -6.34 -7.17
C PHE A 197 -4.42 -6.34 -7.02
N LEU A 198 -3.83 -7.51 -6.89
CA LEU A 198 -2.39 -7.71 -6.76
C LEU A 198 -1.78 -8.04 -8.12
N PHE A 199 -0.69 -7.35 -8.44
CA PHE A 199 0.09 -7.58 -9.66
C PHE A 199 1.54 -7.87 -9.29
N ILE A 200 2.12 -8.89 -9.90
CA ILE A 200 3.54 -9.23 -9.79
C ILE A 200 4.14 -9.16 -11.19
N ASP A 201 5.20 -8.38 -11.35
CA ASP A 201 5.87 -8.11 -12.62
C ASP A 201 4.89 -7.73 -13.75
N GLY A 202 3.89 -6.89 -13.41
CA GLY A 202 2.84 -6.42 -14.31
C GLY A 202 1.73 -7.43 -14.62
N ALA A 203 1.83 -8.69 -14.17
CA ALA A 203 0.80 -9.71 -14.36
C ALA A 203 -0.13 -9.79 -13.15
N PHE A 204 -1.45 -9.93 -13.38
CA PHE A 204 -2.41 -10.14 -12.29
C PHE A 204 -2.07 -11.42 -11.52
N SER A 205 -1.99 -11.30 -10.20
CA SER A 205 -1.69 -12.40 -9.29
C SER A 205 -2.98 -12.96 -8.67
N HIS A 206 -3.67 -12.16 -7.90
CA HIS A 206 -4.91 -12.53 -7.20
C HIS A 206 -5.70 -11.28 -6.79
N GLY A 207 -6.96 -11.49 -6.45
CA GLY A 207 -7.86 -10.47 -5.94
C GLY A 207 -8.20 -10.70 -4.47
N VAL A 208 -8.50 -9.62 -3.77
CA VAL A 208 -8.92 -9.62 -2.36
C VAL A 208 -10.08 -8.64 -2.19
N LEU A 209 -11.10 -9.02 -1.43
CA LEU A 209 -12.15 -8.10 -1.00
C LEU A 209 -11.95 -7.78 0.49
N LYS A 210 -11.59 -6.55 0.79
CA LYS A 210 -11.40 -6.06 2.16
C LYS A 210 -12.71 -5.50 2.70
N ARG A 211 -13.12 -5.94 3.89
CA ARG A 211 -14.36 -5.54 4.54
C ARG A 211 -14.10 -4.88 5.88
N ALA A 212 -14.87 -3.83 6.19
CA ALA A 212 -14.83 -3.20 7.49
C ALA A 212 -15.53 -4.06 8.56
N ALA A 213 -15.11 -3.92 9.81
CA ALA A 213 -15.84 -4.47 10.95
C ALA A 213 -17.19 -3.77 11.10
N GLU A 214 -18.14 -4.41 11.79
CA GLU A 214 -19.46 -3.84 12.05
C GLU A 214 -19.35 -2.50 12.80
N GLY A 215 -19.94 -1.45 12.23
CA GLY A 215 -19.90 -0.09 12.79
C GLY A 215 -18.62 0.70 12.47
N GLU A 216 -17.63 0.11 11.81
CA GLU A 216 -16.42 0.78 11.35
C GLU A 216 -16.52 1.05 9.83
N TYR A 217 -15.76 2.01 9.33
CA TYR A 217 -15.65 2.31 7.89
C TYR A 217 -14.23 2.07 7.35
N ARG A 218 -13.25 1.95 8.24
CA ARG A 218 -11.87 1.60 7.89
C ARG A 218 -11.77 0.09 7.76
N ILE A 219 -11.06 -0.34 6.75
CA ILE A 219 -10.97 -1.75 6.34
C ILE A 219 -9.68 -2.44 6.81
N GLN A 220 -8.74 -1.69 7.38
CA GLN A 220 -7.47 -2.25 7.83
C GLN A 220 -7.66 -3.16 9.05
N SER A 221 -6.81 -4.20 9.14
CA SER A 221 -6.82 -5.19 10.24
C SER A 221 -6.73 -4.56 11.63
N LEU A 222 -5.96 -3.47 11.79
CA LEU A 222 -5.87 -2.68 13.02
C LEU A 222 -7.22 -2.17 13.54
N TYR A 223 -8.22 -2.02 12.67
CA TYR A 223 -9.57 -1.58 13.00
C TYR A 223 -10.60 -2.71 12.97
N GLY A 224 -10.11 -3.98 12.95
CA GLY A 224 -10.96 -5.16 12.92
C GLY A 224 -11.49 -5.50 11.52
N GLY A 225 -10.94 -4.87 10.48
CA GLY A 225 -11.21 -5.27 9.10
C GLY A 225 -10.74 -6.69 8.81
N TYR A 226 -11.29 -7.31 7.79
CA TYR A 226 -10.96 -8.67 7.38
C TYR A 226 -11.02 -8.83 5.87
N GLU A 227 -10.30 -9.82 5.37
CA GLU A 227 -10.15 -10.13 3.97
C GLU A 227 -11.01 -11.33 3.58
N CYS A 228 -11.57 -11.27 2.37
CA CYS A 228 -12.28 -12.37 1.73
C CYS A 228 -11.62 -12.69 0.38
N ASP A 229 -11.74 -13.94 -0.04
CA ASP A 229 -11.39 -14.32 -1.40
C ASP A 229 -12.25 -13.53 -2.39
N PHE A 230 -11.62 -13.04 -3.46
CA PHE A 230 -12.27 -12.31 -4.52
C PHE A 230 -11.72 -12.70 -5.88
N GLU A 231 -12.59 -13.24 -6.70
CA GLU A 231 -12.29 -13.52 -8.11
C GLU A 231 -12.92 -12.40 -8.96
N PRO A 232 -12.12 -11.49 -9.53
CA PRO A 232 -12.64 -10.38 -10.32
C PRO A 232 -13.30 -10.87 -11.61
N ASP A 233 -14.39 -10.25 -11.99
CA ASP A 233 -14.91 -10.43 -13.33
C ASP A 233 -13.99 -9.78 -14.38
N THR A 234 -14.23 -10.09 -15.66
CA THR A 234 -13.37 -9.61 -16.76
C THR A 234 -13.36 -8.08 -16.87
N ALA A 235 -14.46 -7.40 -16.53
CA ALA A 235 -14.58 -5.96 -16.64
C ALA A 235 -13.80 -5.26 -15.51
N ASP A 236 -13.94 -5.72 -14.28
CA ASP A 236 -13.24 -5.19 -13.12
C ASP A 236 -11.73 -5.45 -13.23
N LEU A 237 -11.35 -6.67 -13.66
CA LEU A 237 -9.93 -6.98 -13.93
C LEU A 237 -9.33 -6.09 -15.02
N ALA A 238 -10.04 -5.87 -16.13
CA ALA A 238 -9.57 -5.00 -17.20
C ALA A 238 -9.37 -3.55 -16.73
N LYS A 239 -10.22 -3.06 -15.81
CA LYS A 239 -10.04 -1.74 -15.19
C LYS A 239 -8.76 -1.69 -14.35
N ALA A 240 -8.54 -2.66 -13.47
CA ALA A 240 -7.33 -2.72 -12.66
C ALA A 240 -6.06 -2.83 -13.52
N GLN A 241 -6.09 -3.64 -14.58
CA GLN A 241 -5.00 -3.74 -15.56
C GLN A 241 -4.74 -2.41 -16.28
N SER A 242 -5.79 -1.64 -16.59
CA SER A 242 -5.62 -0.32 -17.21
C SER A 242 -4.92 0.69 -16.29
N VAL A 243 -5.12 0.57 -14.98
CA VAL A 243 -4.37 1.39 -13.99
C VAL A 243 -2.89 1.06 -14.05
N VAL A 244 -2.53 -0.22 -14.00
CA VAL A 244 -1.14 -0.67 -14.07
C VAL A 244 -0.48 -0.24 -15.39
N ALA A 245 -1.20 -0.34 -16.51
CA ALA A 245 -0.71 0.13 -17.82
C ALA A 245 -0.55 1.66 -17.91
N SER A 246 -1.20 2.42 -17.00
CA SER A 246 -1.11 3.88 -16.93
C SER A 246 -0.02 4.39 -15.98
N LEU A 247 0.68 3.49 -15.26
CA LEU A 247 1.80 3.88 -14.41
C LEU A 247 2.92 4.52 -15.25
N PRO A 248 3.64 5.52 -14.70
CA PRO A 248 4.75 6.17 -15.43
C PRO A 248 6.04 5.34 -15.46
N PHE A 249 6.00 4.11 -15.00
CA PHE A 249 7.15 3.22 -14.84
C PHE A 249 6.95 1.94 -15.62
N ASP A 250 8.06 1.34 -16.09
CA ASP A 250 8.03 0.05 -16.72
C ASP A 250 7.97 -1.03 -15.62
N ARG A 251 6.89 -1.80 -15.62
CA ARG A 251 6.62 -2.99 -14.77
C ARG A 251 7.25 -2.97 -13.37
N PRO A 252 6.62 -2.30 -12.36
CA PRO A 252 6.98 -2.51 -10.96
C PRO A 252 7.01 -4.01 -10.61
N LEU A 253 7.93 -4.43 -9.74
CA LEU A 253 8.01 -5.84 -9.33
C LEU A 253 6.69 -6.30 -8.70
N TYR A 254 6.08 -5.44 -7.92
CA TYR A 254 4.74 -5.64 -7.37
C TYR A 254 3.97 -4.31 -7.35
N CYS A 255 2.66 -4.43 -7.44
CA CYS A 255 1.74 -3.33 -7.34
C CYS A 255 0.41 -3.82 -6.77
N ARG A 256 -0.14 -3.11 -5.78
CA ARG A 256 -1.48 -3.32 -5.25
C ARG A 256 -2.38 -2.16 -5.66
N ILE A 257 -3.47 -2.46 -6.34
CA ILE A 257 -4.47 -1.46 -6.75
C ILE A 257 -5.71 -1.66 -5.90
N ASP A 258 -6.02 -0.67 -5.08
CA ASP A 258 -7.20 -0.65 -4.21
C ASP A 258 -8.29 0.21 -4.86
N MET A 259 -9.47 -0.34 -5.04
CA MET A 259 -10.57 0.26 -5.77
C MET A 259 -11.89 0.19 -5.00
N ALA A 260 -12.75 1.17 -5.17
CA ALA A 260 -14.11 1.15 -4.65
C ALA A 260 -15.13 1.46 -5.75
N ARG A 261 -16.35 0.97 -5.58
CA ARG A 261 -17.44 1.21 -6.53
C ARG A 261 -18.06 2.57 -6.30
N LEU A 262 -18.06 3.39 -7.33
CA LEU A 262 -18.75 4.69 -7.34
C LEU A 262 -20.28 4.50 -7.41
N PRO A 263 -21.07 5.54 -7.10
CA PRO A 263 -22.53 5.50 -7.28
C PRO A 263 -22.97 5.21 -8.72
N SER A 264 -22.10 5.45 -9.71
CA SER A 264 -22.34 5.06 -11.11
C SER A 264 -22.29 3.55 -11.37
N GLY A 265 -21.75 2.77 -10.42
CA GLY A 265 -21.45 1.35 -10.58
C GLY A 265 -20.04 1.06 -11.09
N ASP A 266 -19.26 2.11 -11.46
CA ASP A 266 -17.89 1.95 -11.92
C ASP A 266 -16.92 1.77 -10.76
N LEU A 267 -15.87 0.93 -10.94
CA LEU A 267 -14.73 0.91 -10.04
C LEU A 267 -13.84 2.14 -10.28
N ALA A 268 -13.44 2.77 -9.18
CA ALA A 268 -12.50 3.89 -9.15
C ALA A 268 -11.32 3.59 -8.22
N VAL A 269 -10.14 4.00 -8.62
CA VAL A 269 -8.93 3.84 -7.81
C VAL A 269 -9.03 4.69 -6.56
N MET A 270 -8.86 4.06 -5.42
CA MET A 270 -8.68 4.70 -4.12
C MET A 270 -7.20 4.87 -3.80
N GLU A 271 -6.40 3.85 -4.12
CA GLU A 271 -4.97 3.82 -3.86
C GLU A 271 -4.26 2.88 -4.85
N ALA A 272 -3.01 3.19 -5.16
CA ALA A 272 -2.06 2.31 -5.84
C ALA A 272 -0.82 2.24 -4.98
N GLU A 273 -0.50 1.07 -4.44
CA GLU A 273 0.60 0.89 -3.51
C GLU A 273 1.72 0.08 -4.17
N MET A 274 2.92 0.66 -4.18
CA MET A 274 4.12 0.08 -4.77
C MET A 274 5.34 0.18 -3.84
N ILE A 275 5.14 0.66 -2.61
CA ILE A 275 6.23 0.76 -1.63
C ILE A 275 6.23 -0.49 -0.75
N GLU A 276 5.31 -0.58 0.19
CA GLU A 276 5.26 -1.64 1.20
C GLU A 276 3.84 -2.22 1.38
N PRO A 277 3.12 -2.53 0.29
CA PRO A 277 1.78 -3.09 0.43
C PRO A 277 1.82 -4.48 1.06
N TYR A 278 0.93 -4.76 2.00
CA TYR A 278 0.66 -6.15 2.34
C TYR A 278 0.10 -6.89 1.13
N LEU A 279 0.70 -8.03 0.79
CA LEU A 279 0.44 -8.75 -0.46
C LEU A 279 -0.57 -9.91 -0.32
N TYR A 280 -1.23 -10.05 0.81
CA TYR A 280 -2.32 -11.00 1.07
C TYR A 280 -2.01 -12.44 0.65
N PRO A 281 -0.97 -13.08 1.20
CA PRO A 281 -0.51 -14.41 0.79
C PRO A 281 -1.56 -15.52 1.03
N GLN A 282 -2.51 -15.30 1.94
CA GLN A 282 -3.57 -16.26 2.23
C GLN A 282 -4.59 -16.35 1.07
N GLN A 283 -4.87 -15.24 0.38
CA GLN A 283 -5.71 -15.18 -0.80
C GLN A 283 -4.93 -15.44 -2.09
N GLY A 284 -3.60 -15.31 -2.05
CA GLY A 284 -2.69 -15.55 -3.16
C GLY A 284 -1.72 -16.71 -2.92
N PRO A 285 -2.13 -17.99 -2.90
CA PRO A 285 -1.25 -19.12 -2.56
C PRO A 285 -0.04 -19.28 -3.51
N GLU A 286 -0.11 -18.73 -4.72
CA GLU A 286 0.99 -18.73 -5.69
C GLU A 286 1.92 -17.49 -5.54
N LEU A 287 1.67 -16.60 -4.59
CA LEU A 287 2.41 -15.34 -4.43
C LEU A 287 3.93 -15.57 -4.35
N GLY A 288 4.35 -16.46 -3.46
CA GLY A 288 5.78 -16.74 -3.26
C GLY A 288 6.47 -17.24 -4.52
N LYS A 289 5.81 -18.15 -5.27
CA LYS A 289 6.32 -18.68 -6.54
C LYS A 289 6.43 -17.58 -7.60
N ARG A 290 5.35 -16.78 -7.79
CA ARG A 290 5.32 -15.68 -8.76
C ARG A 290 6.40 -14.64 -8.45
N MET A 291 6.58 -14.30 -7.15
CA MET A 291 7.62 -13.37 -6.72
C MET A 291 9.02 -13.92 -7.01
N ALA A 292 9.29 -15.19 -6.70
CA ALA A 292 10.57 -15.82 -6.99
C ALA A 292 10.87 -15.84 -8.49
N GLU A 293 9.90 -16.19 -9.34
CA GLU A 293 10.03 -16.19 -10.80
C GLU A 293 10.32 -14.78 -11.33
N ALA A 294 9.62 -13.76 -10.84
CA ALA A 294 9.81 -12.37 -11.22
C ALA A 294 11.21 -11.84 -10.82
N ILE A 295 11.68 -12.18 -9.63
CA ILE A 295 13.03 -11.81 -9.15
C ILE A 295 14.10 -12.48 -10.03
N LEU A 296 13.98 -13.79 -10.29
CA LEU A 296 14.94 -14.49 -11.16
C LEU A 296 14.98 -13.89 -12.57
N GLY A 297 13.82 -13.48 -13.11
CA GLY A 297 13.75 -12.81 -14.42
C GLY A 297 14.47 -11.45 -14.45
N ARG A 298 14.61 -10.77 -13.31
CA ARG A 298 15.33 -9.49 -13.19
C ARG A 298 16.82 -9.66 -12.98
N LEU A 299 17.21 -10.72 -12.27
CA LEU A 299 18.61 -11.00 -11.97
C LEU A 299 19.37 -11.74 -13.11
N GLY A 300 18.65 -12.36 -14.03
CA GLY A 300 19.22 -13.11 -15.15
C GLY A 300 19.26 -12.38 -16.44
#